data_fd6019ab540ae513113c5d9b3cb58a63
#
_entry.id   fd6019ab540ae513113c5d9b3cb58a63
#
_cell.length_a   1.000
_cell.length_b   1.000
_cell.length_c   1.000
_cell.angle_alpha   90.00
_cell.angle_beta   90.00
_cell.angle_gamma   90.00
#
_symmetry.space_group_name_H-M   'P 1'
#
loop_
_entity.id
_entity.type
_entity.pdbx_description
1 polymer ?
#
loop_
_entity_poly.entity_id
_entity_poly.type
_entity_poly.pdbx_seq_one_letter_code
_entity_poly.pdbx_strand_id
1 'polypeptide(L)'
;MNDAFDDLAAMAGPGGGWGYAADQPAHPEPTCLALLALSRRPERFAVSIEAGRNALRQCAAADGTYRLGRGRSEAIWPTALVLFTQATLGDTAPSLQRIAAALLACKGRQIDGKDEDISDIDNRLIGWPWAEGNFSWVEPTAWACLALRRVGLGRHPRVEEGLKLLRDRILEQGGVNYGNRRIFGLALEPIPTPTALMLLALQGQNDEPGVTASVEYLRR
;
A
#
# COMPACT_ATOMS: atom_id res chain seq x y z
N MET A 1 -12.35 8.29 -30.59
CA MET A 1 -12.18 7.38 -29.43
C MET A 1 -11.43 8.18 -28.40
N ASN A 2 -12.05 8.47 -27.26
CA ASN A 2 -11.36 9.16 -26.18
C ASN A 2 -10.22 8.26 -25.67
N ASP A 3 -9.11 8.88 -25.31
CA ASP A 3 -8.01 8.17 -24.63
C ASP A 3 -8.47 7.79 -23.21
N ALA A 4 -8.16 6.57 -22.73
CA ALA A 4 -8.50 6.11 -21.37
C ALA A 4 -8.06 7.10 -20.27
N PHE A 5 -7.04 7.91 -20.52
CA PHE A 5 -6.62 8.96 -19.59
C PHE A 5 -7.61 10.14 -19.55
N ASP A 6 -8.24 10.48 -20.68
CA ASP A 6 -9.28 11.52 -20.72
C ASP A 6 -10.53 11.05 -19.96
N ASP A 7 -10.91 9.79 -20.18
CA ASP A 7 -12.04 9.19 -19.46
C ASP A 7 -11.76 9.15 -17.96
N LEU A 8 -10.55 8.75 -17.55
CA LEU A 8 -10.13 8.77 -16.15
C LEU A 8 -10.19 10.18 -15.55
N ALA A 9 -9.67 11.18 -16.27
CA ALA A 9 -9.70 12.56 -15.80
C ALA A 9 -11.14 13.09 -15.65
N ALA A 10 -12.03 12.73 -16.57
CA ALA A 10 -13.45 13.10 -16.53
C ALA A 10 -14.23 12.45 -15.38
N MET A 11 -13.76 11.35 -14.82
CA MET A 11 -14.37 10.67 -13.67
C MET A 11 -14.09 11.35 -12.32
N ALA A 12 -13.23 12.40 -12.29
CA ALA A 12 -12.97 13.15 -11.06
C ALA A 12 -14.25 13.81 -10.52
N GLY A 13 -14.48 13.71 -9.23
CA GLY A 13 -15.57 14.40 -8.56
C GLY A 13 -15.41 15.93 -8.52
N PRO A 14 -16.43 16.68 -8.13
CA PRO A 14 -16.39 18.15 -8.08
C PRO A 14 -15.25 18.74 -7.24
N GLY A 15 -14.77 18.00 -6.24
CA GLY A 15 -13.63 18.37 -5.39
C GLY A 15 -12.27 17.95 -5.94
N GLY A 16 -12.20 17.37 -7.14
CA GLY A 16 -10.97 16.98 -7.83
C GLY A 16 -10.39 15.63 -7.46
N GLY A 17 -10.97 14.86 -6.55
CA GLY A 17 -10.57 13.49 -6.22
C GLY A 17 -11.45 12.45 -6.91
N TRP A 18 -11.06 11.19 -6.79
CA TRP A 18 -11.78 10.04 -7.35
C TRP A 18 -12.38 9.17 -6.24
N GLY A 19 -13.62 8.73 -6.45
CA GLY A 19 -14.28 7.69 -5.66
C GLY A 19 -14.13 6.32 -6.34
N TYR A 20 -14.65 5.26 -5.69
CA TYR A 20 -14.72 3.92 -6.29
C TYR A 20 -15.78 3.81 -7.40
N ALA A 21 -16.69 4.76 -7.48
CA ALA A 21 -17.65 4.94 -8.57
C ALA A 21 -17.87 6.43 -8.82
N ALA A 22 -18.39 6.79 -10.00
CA ALA A 22 -18.54 8.17 -10.46
C ALA A 22 -19.31 9.07 -9.50
N ASP A 23 -20.33 8.51 -8.81
CA ASP A 23 -21.19 9.27 -7.89
C ASP A 23 -20.77 9.18 -6.42
N GLN A 24 -19.63 8.56 -6.14
CA GLN A 24 -19.13 8.42 -4.77
C GLN A 24 -18.17 9.56 -4.39
N PRO A 25 -18.14 9.94 -3.11
CA PRO A 25 -17.16 10.88 -2.61
C PRO A 25 -15.72 10.44 -2.91
N ALA A 26 -14.84 11.42 -3.08
CA ALA A 26 -13.42 11.14 -3.26
C ALA A 26 -12.86 10.29 -2.09
N HIS A 27 -12.05 9.31 -2.44
CA HIS A 27 -11.40 8.40 -1.50
C HIS A 27 -9.90 8.39 -1.76
N PRO A 28 -9.03 8.31 -0.72
CA PRO A 28 -7.58 8.37 -0.90
C PRO A 28 -7.03 7.36 -1.90
N GLU A 29 -7.49 6.10 -1.88
CA GLU A 29 -6.96 5.05 -2.75
C GLU A 29 -7.22 5.30 -4.24
N PRO A 30 -8.48 5.40 -4.73
CA PRO A 30 -8.70 5.66 -6.15
C PRO A 30 -8.13 7.01 -6.58
N THR A 31 -8.09 8.01 -5.70
CA THR A 31 -7.44 9.30 -5.99
C THR A 31 -5.94 9.12 -6.20
N CYS A 32 -5.23 8.38 -5.35
CA CYS A 32 -3.82 8.08 -5.53
C CYS A 32 -3.55 7.32 -6.82
N LEU A 33 -4.33 6.28 -7.11
CA LEU A 33 -4.15 5.46 -8.31
C LEU A 33 -4.40 6.28 -9.59
N ALA A 34 -5.44 7.13 -9.59
CA ALA A 34 -5.71 8.05 -10.71
C ALA A 34 -4.57 9.05 -10.90
N LEU A 35 -4.07 9.65 -9.83
CA LEU A 35 -2.93 10.56 -9.88
C LEU A 35 -1.65 9.90 -10.41
N LEU A 36 -1.35 8.69 -9.99
CA LEU A 36 -0.21 7.91 -10.51
C LEU A 36 -0.37 7.62 -12.01
N ALA A 37 -1.57 7.30 -12.47
CA ALA A 37 -1.84 7.11 -13.89
C ALA A 37 -1.66 8.42 -14.67
N LEU A 38 -2.34 9.50 -14.27
CA LEU A 38 -2.29 10.79 -14.94
C LEU A 38 -0.90 11.43 -14.92
N SER A 39 -0.07 11.13 -13.92
CA SER A 39 1.32 11.59 -13.84
C SER A 39 2.22 11.09 -14.97
N ARG A 40 1.76 10.12 -15.76
CA ARG A 40 2.46 9.67 -16.99
C ARG A 40 2.38 10.69 -18.12
N ARG A 41 1.45 11.65 -18.04
CA ARG A 41 1.24 12.74 -18.99
C ARG A 41 0.99 14.07 -18.25
N PRO A 42 1.95 14.53 -17.43
CA PRO A 42 1.73 15.59 -16.45
C PRO A 42 1.32 16.92 -17.09
N GLU A 43 1.86 17.26 -18.24
CA GLU A 43 1.54 18.52 -18.96
C GLU A 43 0.08 18.55 -19.42
N ARG A 44 -0.44 17.41 -19.89
CA ARG A 44 -1.81 17.30 -20.39
C ARG A 44 -2.83 17.36 -19.24
N PHE A 45 -2.51 16.79 -18.09
CA PHE A 45 -3.43 16.62 -16.98
C PHE A 45 -3.07 17.46 -15.75
N ALA A 46 -2.28 18.53 -15.92
CA ALA A 46 -1.80 19.36 -14.81
C ALA A 46 -2.94 19.84 -13.90
N VAL A 47 -4.05 20.29 -14.47
CA VAL A 47 -5.21 20.77 -13.70
C VAL A 47 -5.86 19.65 -12.88
N SER A 48 -6.08 18.48 -13.49
CA SER A 48 -6.67 17.31 -12.79
C SER A 48 -5.73 16.79 -11.71
N ILE A 49 -4.42 16.77 -11.96
CA ILE A 49 -3.42 16.37 -10.99
C ILE A 49 -3.42 17.29 -9.78
N GLU A 50 -3.43 18.61 -9.99
CA GLU A 50 -3.43 19.56 -8.87
C GLU A 50 -4.74 19.53 -8.08
N ALA A 51 -5.87 19.36 -8.75
CA ALA A 51 -7.17 19.16 -8.09
C ALA A 51 -7.18 17.91 -7.23
N GLY A 52 -6.67 16.78 -7.73
CA GLY A 52 -6.55 15.52 -6.97
C GLY A 52 -5.58 15.62 -5.79
N ARG A 53 -4.45 16.36 -5.94
CA ARG A 53 -3.52 16.67 -4.83
C ARG A 53 -4.23 17.47 -3.73
N ASN A 54 -5.05 18.44 -4.10
CA ASN A 54 -5.83 19.22 -3.15
C ASN A 54 -6.85 18.33 -2.41
N ALA A 55 -7.52 17.43 -3.11
CA ALA A 55 -8.44 16.47 -2.49
C ALA A 55 -7.73 15.56 -1.48
N LEU A 56 -6.52 15.06 -1.80
CA LEU A 56 -5.72 14.29 -0.83
C LEU A 56 -5.34 15.13 0.39
N ARG A 57 -4.91 16.39 0.22
CA ARG A 57 -4.55 17.26 1.36
C ARG A 57 -5.70 17.44 2.35
N GLN A 58 -6.95 17.41 1.90
CA GLN A 58 -8.12 17.48 2.76
C GLN A 58 -8.35 16.20 3.59
N CYS A 59 -7.76 15.07 3.19
CA CYS A 59 -7.81 13.81 3.92
C CYS A 59 -6.70 13.69 4.98
N ALA A 60 -5.78 14.65 5.09
CA ALA A 60 -4.67 14.59 6.03
C ALA A 60 -5.15 14.80 7.46
N ALA A 61 -4.76 13.91 8.36
CA ALA A 61 -4.96 14.06 9.79
C ALA A 61 -3.86 14.93 10.43
N ALA A 62 -4.13 15.43 11.63
CA ALA A 62 -3.19 16.29 12.35
C ALA A 62 -1.86 15.60 12.68
N ASP A 63 -1.89 14.28 12.87
CA ASP A 63 -0.73 13.43 13.15
C ASP A 63 0.11 13.08 11.90
N GLY A 64 -0.30 13.53 10.72
CA GLY A 64 0.37 13.24 9.44
C GLY A 64 -0.08 11.94 8.78
N THR A 65 -1.01 11.20 9.38
CA THR A 65 -1.63 10.03 8.73
C THR A 65 -2.72 10.48 7.75
N TYR A 66 -3.07 9.58 6.83
CA TYR A 66 -4.22 9.71 5.95
C TYR A 66 -5.21 8.60 6.29
N ARG A 67 -6.41 8.99 6.64
CA ARG A 67 -7.42 8.09 7.17
C ARG A 67 -8.61 8.02 6.24
N LEU A 68 -9.34 6.90 6.31
CA LEU A 68 -10.64 6.83 5.67
C LEU A 68 -11.62 7.72 6.43
N GLY A 69 -12.37 8.52 5.69
CA GLY A 69 -13.41 9.37 6.27
C GLY A 69 -14.61 8.56 6.79
N ARG A 70 -15.51 9.25 7.50
CA ARG A 70 -16.82 8.80 7.98
C ARG A 70 -16.88 7.35 8.48
N GLY A 71 -16.68 7.15 9.79
CA GLY A 71 -16.91 5.87 10.48
C GLY A 71 -15.77 4.86 10.36
N ARG A 72 -14.64 5.24 9.77
CA ARG A 72 -13.43 4.41 9.65
C ARG A 72 -12.15 5.19 9.93
N SER A 73 -12.20 6.04 10.95
CA SER A 73 -11.05 6.88 11.34
C SER A 73 -9.83 6.07 11.79
N GLU A 74 -10.02 4.82 12.19
CA GLU A 74 -8.95 3.89 12.55
C GLU A 74 -8.19 3.34 11.35
N ALA A 75 -8.75 3.41 10.14
CA ALA A 75 -8.13 2.90 8.92
C ALA A 75 -7.03 3.85 8.43
N ILE A 76 -5.78 3.50 8.69
CA ILE A 76 -4.56 4.31 8.47
C ILE A 76 -3.74 3.86 7.26
N TRP A 77 -4.08 2.76 6.64
CA TRP A 77 -3.34 2.18 5.52
C TRP A 77 -3.18 3.11 4.29
N PRO A 78 -4.10 4.06 4.00
CA PRO A 78 -3.92 4.96 2.87
C PRO A 78 -2.66 5.83 2.99
N THR A 79 -2.14 6.03 4.21
CA THR A 79 -0.93 6.83 4.46
C THR A 79 0.26 6.38 3.61
N ALA A 80 0.46 5.08 3.46
CA ALA A 80 1.55 4.53 2.65
C ALA A 80 1.36 4.86 1.15
N LEU A 81 0.17 4.65 0.63
CA LEU A 81 -0.14 4.91 -0.77
C LEU A 81 -0.07 6.41 -1.10
N VAL A 82 -0.54 7.27 -0.17
CA VAL A 82 -0.43 8.72 -0.31
C VAL A 82 1.04 9.16 -0.32
N LEU A 83 1.87 8.65 0.60
CA LEU A 83 3.31 8.95 0.60
C LEU A 83 3.96 8.58 -0.73
N PHE A 84 3.68 7.37 -1.23
CA PHE A 84 4.21 6.91 -2.51
C PHE A 84 3.79 7.82 -3.66
N THR A 85 2.50 8.19 -3.69
CA THR A 85 1.94 9.06 -4.74
C THR A 85 2.53 10.45 -4.69
N GLN A 86 2.56 11.10 -3.51
CA GLN A 86 3.12 12.44 -3.36
C GLN A 86 4.61 12.49 -3.69
N ALA A 87 5.38 11.48 -3.27
CA ALA A 87 6.79 11.38 -3.64
C ALA A 87 6.99 11.17 -5.16
N THR A 88 6.06 10.49 -5.82
CA THR A 88 6.10 10.31 -7.27
C THR A 88 5.76 11.61 -8.00
N LEU A 89 4.87 12.42 -7.46
CA LEU A 89 4.46 13.71 -8.00
C LEU A 89 5.44 14.85 -7.66
N GLY A 90 6.52 14.58 -6.93
CA GLY A 90 7.54 15.58 -6.59
C GLY A 90 7.14 16.57 -5.50
N ASP A 91 6.35 16.14 -4.53
CA ASP A 91 6.00 16.98 -3.38
C ASP A 91 7.24 17.38 -2.55
N THR A 92 7.11 18.44 -1.77
CA THR A 92 8.22 19.01 -1.01
C THR A 92 8.72 18.09 0.10
N ALA A 93 10.03 18.13 0.37
CA ALA A 93 10.66 17.30 1.38
C ALA A 93 10.01 17.40 2.78
N PRO A 94 9.64 18.58 3.31
CA PRO A 94 8.98 18.68 4.62
C PRO A 94 7.64 17.93 4.70
N SER A 95 6.83 18.00 3.62
CA SER A 95 5.56 17.26 3.55
C SER A 95 5.81 15.75 3.57
N LEU A 96 6.71 15.27 2.72
CA LEU A 96 7.05 13.85 2.64
C LEU A 96 7.65 13.30 3.94
N GLN A 97 8.51 14.08 4.61
CA GLN A 97 9.10 13.70 5.88
C GLN A 97 8.05 13.52 6.99
N ARG A 98 7.05 14.41 7.04
CA ARG A 98 5.96 14.32 8.01
C ARG A 98 5.15 13.03 7.82
N ILE A 99 4.78 12.72 6.58
CA ILE A 99 4.01 11.50 6.26
C ILE A 99 4.86 10.25 6.53
N ALA A 100 6.15 10.28 6.15
CA ALA A 100 7.07 9.17 6.40
C ALA A 100 7.24 8.90 7.91
N ALA A 101 7.37 9.94 8.73
CA ALA A 101 7.45 9.81 10.19
C ALA A 101 6.17 9.19 10.77
N ALA A 102 4.99 9.64 10.34
CA ALA A 102 3.72 9.06 10.74
C ALA A 102 3.62 7.59 10.32
N LEU A 103 4.02 7.26 9.09
CA LEU A 103 4.01 5.89 8.58
C LEU A 103 4.97 4.98 9.37
N LEU A 104 6.16 5.46 9.73
CA LEU A 104 7.12 4.71 10.56
C LEU A 104 6.60 4.44 11.98
N ALA A 105 5.76 5.33 12.51
CA ALA A 105 5.13 5.15 13.81
C ALA A 105 4.00 4.10 13.80
N CYS A 106 3.36 3.87 12.64
CA CYS A 106 2.33 2.85 12.49
C CYS A 106 2.93 1.45 12.62
N LYS A 107 2.33 0.61 13.48
CA LYS A 107 2.78 -0.77 13.72
C LYS A 107 1.58 -1.70 13.79
N GLY A 108 1.72 -2.87 13.14
CA GLY A 108 0.78 -3.97 13.38
C GLY A 108 0.93 -4.51 14.79
N ARG A 109 -0.17 -4.97 15.37
CA ARG A 109 -0.17 -5.62 16.67
C ARG A 109 0.55 -6.97 16.59
N GLN A 110 1.39 -7.27 17.56
CA GLN A 110 1.93 -8.62 17.77
C GLN A 110 0.92 -9.48 18.51
N ILE A 111 0.94 -10.77 18.25
CA ILE A 111 0.18 -11.77 19.01
C ILE A 111 1.17 -12.40 19.99
N ASP A 112 0.93 -12.16 21.28
CA ASP A 112 1.63 -12.85 22.34
C ASP A 112 0.96 -14.22 22.52
N GLY A 113 1.53 -15.27 21.95
CA GLY A 113 1.00 -16.61 22.15
C GLY A 113 1.58 -17.62 21.16
N LYS A 114 1.77 -18.83 21.65
CA LYS A 114 2.23 -20.00 20.89
C LYS A 114 1.05 -20.67 20.18
N ASP A 115 0.27 -19.95 19.41
CA ASP A 115 -0.76 -20.55 18.55
C ASP A 115 -0.11 -21.04 17.24
N GLU A 116 0.97 -21.84 17.38
CA GLU A 116 1.63 -22.53 16.26
C GLU A 116 0.64 -23.45 15.53
N ASP A 117 -0.39 -23.94 16.23
CA ASP A 117 -1.44 -24.76 15.65
C ASP A 117 -2.43 -23.98 14.75
N ILE A 118 -2.48 -22.65 14.84
CA ILE A 118 -3.44 -21.85 14.08
C ILE A 118 -2.80 -21.25 12.84
N SER A 119 -1.52 -20.90 12.90
CA SER A 119 -0.82 -20.22 11.81
C SER A 119 0.66 -20.58 11.79
N ASP A 120 1.19 -20.88 10.59
CA ASP A 120 2.59 -21.24 10.33
C ASP A 120 3.45 -20.01 9.97
N ILE A 121 3.05 -18.81 10.32
CA ILE A 121 3.75 -17.55 10.07
C ILE A 121 4.53 -17.07 11.30
N ASP A 122 5.63 -16.34 11.10
CA ASP A 122 6.34 -15.70 12.22
C ASP A 122 5.56 -14.48 12.74
N ASN A 123 4.81 -14.67 13.83
CA ASN A 123 4.00 -13.64 14.49
C ASN A 123 4.82 -12.55 15.19
N ARG A 124 6.15 -12.69 15.30
CA ARG A 124 7.05 -11.68 15.88
C ARG A 124 7.39 -10.58 14.88
N LEU A 125 7.25 -10.83 13.58
CA LEU A 125 7.52 -9.86 12.54
C LEU A 125 6.44 -8.76 12.52
N ILE A 126 6.89 -7.50 12.56
CA ILE A 126 6.01 -6.35 12.60
C ILE A 126 6.06 -5.63 11.26
N GLY A 127 4.94 -5.64 10.55
CA GLY A 127 4.71 -4.84 9.36
C GLY A 127 3.75 -3.68 9.63
N TRP A 128 2.90 -3.39 8.66
CA TRP A 128 1.90 -2.35 8.73
C TRP A 128 0.48 -2.93 8.68
N PRO A 129 -0.45 -2.36 9.48
CA PRO A 129 -1.82 -2.80 9.55
C PRO A 129 -2.73 -2.05 8.57
N TRP A 130 -3.94 -2.59 8.34
CA TRP A 130 -5.01 -1.85 7.68
C TRP A 130 -5.56 -0.71 8.55
N ALA A 131 -5.67 -0.97 9.86
CA ALA A 131 -6.22 -0.05 10.84
C ALA A 131 -5.43 -0.12 12.14
N GLU A 132 -5.54 0.93 12.97
CA GLU A 132 -4.94 0.95 14.31
C GLU A 132 -5.40 -0.25 15.14
N GLY A 133 -4.47 -0.86 15.84
CA GLY A 133 -4.72 -2.05 16.67
C GLY A 133 -4.87 -3.37 15.89
N ASN A 134 -4.88 -3.34 14.57
CA ASN A 134 -4.89 -4.53 13.73
C ASN A 134 -3.50 -5.18 13.60
N PHE A 135 -3.47 -6.43 13.14
CA PHE A 135 -2.25 -7.16 12.82
C PHE A 135 -1.56 -6.60 11.56
N SER A 136 -0.33 -7.04 11.34
CA SER A 136 0.40 -6.76 10.10
C SER A 136 -0.17 -7.56 8.93
N TRP A 137 -0.34 -6.90 7.77
CA TRP A 137 -0.89 -7.50 6.56
C TRP A 137 0.03 -7.27 5.37
N VAL A 138 -0.06 -8.12 4.36
CA VAL A 138 0.81 -8.08 3.17
C VAL A 138 0.69 -6.76 2.42
N GLU A 139 -0.51 -6.35 2.01
CA GLU A 139 -0.71 -5.16 1.19
C GLU A 139 -0.28 -3.86 1.87
N PRO A 140 -0.73 -3.54 3.11
CA PRO A 140 -0.25 -2.35 3.81
C PRO A 140 1.26 -2.35 4.01
N THR A 141 1.85 -3.52 4.28
CA THR A 141 3.30 -3.66 4.45
C THR A 141 4.04 -3.43 3.14
N ALA A 142 3.56 -3.98 2.03
CA ALA A 142 4.16 -3.79 0.73
C ALA A 142 4.12 -2.31 0.30
N TRP A 143 2.97 -1.65 0.43
CA TRP A 143 2.85 -0.22 0.15
C TRP A 143 3.76 0.63 1.03
N ALA A 144 3.87 0.30 2.33
CA ALA A 144 4.76 1.03 3.24
C ALA A 144 6.23 0.88 2.84
N CYS A 145 6.69 -0.33 2.50
CA CYS A 145 8.04 -0.57 2.02
C CYS A 145 8.33 0.19 0.72
N LEU A 146 7.41 0.17 -0.25
CA LEU A 146 7.53 0.91 -1.50
C LEU A 146 7.61 2.42 -1.28
N ALA A 147 6.72 2.97 -0.45
CA ALA A 147 6.65 4.38 -0.16
C ALA A 147 7.92 4.89 0.56
N LEU A 148 8.36 4.18 1.60
CA LEU A 148 9.56 4.53 2.36
C LEU A 148 10.82 4.43 1.50
N ARG A 149 10.93 3.43 0.63
CA ARG A 149 12.03 3.34 -0.35
C ARG A 149 12.02 4.52 -1.31
N ARG A 150 10.84 4.96 -1.77
CA ARG A 150 10.69 6.09 -2.70
C ARG A 150 11.20 7.41 -2.12
N VAL A 151 11.13 7.59 -0.79
CA VAL A 151 11.64 8.78 -0.09
C VAL A 151 13.05 8.59 0.51
N GLY A 152 13.80 7.58 0.06
CA GLY A 152 15.20 7.36 0.47
C GLY A 152 15.38 6.60 1.78
N LEU A 153 14.31 6.09 2.39
CA LEU A 153 14.34 5.36 3.67
C LEU A 153 14.39 3.82 3.48
N GLY A 154 14.83 3.34 2.33
CA GLY A 154 14.82 1.91 1.99
C GLY A 154 15.68 1.02 2.89
N ARG A 155 16.67 1.59 3.58
CA ARG A 155 17.53 0.88 4.55
C ARG A 155 17.11 1.09 6.01
N HIS A 156 15.93 1.69 6.24
CA HIS A 156 15.44 1.86 7.60
C HIS A 156 15.07 0.50 8.21
N PRO A 157 15.40 0.19 9.49
CA PRO A 157 15.14 -1.12 10.11
C PRO A 157 13.69 -1.59 9.97
N ARG A 158 12.72 -0.67 10.05
CA ARG A 158 11.30 -0.99 9.84
C ARG A 158 10.99 -1.48 8.43
N VAL A 159 11.68 -0.96 7.41
CA VAL A 159 11.53 -1.43 6.02
C VAL A 159 12.12 -2.83 5.87
N GLU A 160 13.30 -3.07 6.44
CA GLU A 160 13.94 -4.38 6.41
C GLU A 160 13.09 -5.45 7.12
N GLU A 161 12.48 -5.09 8.26
CA GLU A 161 11.54 -5.96 8.97
C GLU A 161 10.29 -6.25 8.14
N GLY A 162 9.71 -5.22 7.50
CA GLY A 162 8.57 -5.38 6.60
C GLY A 162 8.88 -6.30 5.42
N LEU A 163 10.08 -6.17 4.81
CA LEU A 163 10.52 -7.06 3.74
C LEU A 163 10.71 -8.52 4.22
N LYS A 164 11.17 -8.73 5.47
CA LYS A 164 11.24 -10.06 6.08
C LYS A 164 9.83 -10.63 6.26
N LEU A 165 8.88 -9.83 6.74
CA LEU A 165 7.48 -10.23 6.87
C LEU A 165 6.90 -10.65 5.51
N LEU A 166 7.11 -9.87 4.47
CA LEU A 166 6.59 -10.21 3.13
C LEU A 166 7.11 -11.56 2.65
N ARG A 167 8.38 -11.88 2.88
CA ARG A 167 8.96 -13.20 2.52
C ARG A 167 8.36 -14.33 3.34
N ASP A 168 8.19 -14.12 4.65
CA ASP A 168 7.61 -15.12 5.54
C ASP A 168 6.17 -15.50 5.14
N ARG A 169 5.45 -14.60 4.47
CA ARG A 169 4.07 -14.82 4.00
C ARG A 169 3.97 -15.51 2.66
N ILE A 170 5.09 -15.80 1.98
CA ILE A 170 5.07 -16.51 0.69
C ILE A 170 4.60 -17.95 0.91
N LEU A 171 3.65 -18.38 0.08
CA LEU A 171 3.09 -19.72 0.07
C LEU A 171 4.06 -20.71 -0.59
N GLU A 172 3.97 -22.00 -0.27
CA GLU A 172 4.85 -23.04 -0.83
C GLU A 172 4.82 -23.08 -2.37
N GLN A 173 3.63 -22.87 -2.96
CA GLN A 173 3.44 -22.84 -4.42
C GLN A 173 3.81 -21.47 -5.04
N GLY A 174 4.30 -20.53 -4.26
CA GLY A 174 4.52 -19.15 -4.66
C GLY A 174 3.28 -18.26 -4.47
N GLY A 175 3.51 -16.94 -4.54
CA GLY A 175 2.48 -15.94 -4.25
C GLY A 175 2.20 -15.80 -2.76
N VAL A 176 1.31 -14.87 -2.46
CA VAL A 176 0.85 -14.59 -1.08
C VAL A 176 -0.66 -14.45 -1.05
N ASN A 177 -1.22 -14.67 0.13
CA ASN A 177 -2.56 -14.25 0.50
C ASN A 177 -2.47 -12.90 1.24
N TYR A 178 -3.53 -12.44 1.87
CA TYR A 178 -3.53 -11.18 2.62
C TYR A 178 -2.60 -11.18 3.84
N GLY A 179 -2.31 -12.33 4.46
CA GLY A 179 -1.42 -12.36 5.63
C GLY A 179 -1.09 -13.74 6.17
N ASN A 180 -1.95 -14.73 6.01
CA ASN A 180 -1.75 -16.09 6.50
C ASN A 180 -1.40 -17.04 5.34
N ARG A 181 -0.60 -18.08 5.61
CA ARG A 181 -0.35 -19.17 4.69
C ARG A 181 -1.33 -20.33 4.91
N ARG A 182 -1.74 -20.53 6.16
CA ARG A 182 -2.72 -21.53 6.58
C ARG A 182 -3.70 -20.96 7.58
N ILE A 183 -4.90 -21.52 7.63
CA ILE A 183 -5.90 -21.26 8.66
C ILE A 183 -6.51 -22.60 9.06
N PHE A 184 -6.46 -22.93 10.35
CA PHE A 184 -6.95 -24.21 10.89
C PHE A 184 -6.42 -25.44 10.12
N GLY A 185 -5.13 -25.44 9.81
CA GLY A 185 -4.46 -26.52 9.07
C GLY A 185 -4.73 -26.55 7.55
N LEU A 186 -5.63 -25.71 7.03
CA LEU A 186 -5.93 -25.62 5.61
C LEU A 186 -5.00 -24.60 4.94
N ALA A 187 -4.26 -25.03 3.91
CA ALA A 187 -3.46 -24.14 3.08
C ALA A 187 -4.36 -23.12 2.35
N LEU A 188 -3.92 -21.88 2.28
CA LEU A 188 -4.61 -20.84 1.53
C LEU A 188 -4.06 -20.74 0.10
N GLU A 189 -4.92 -20.28 -0.80
CA GLU A 189 -4.52 -19.99 -2.17
C GLU A 189 -3.91 -18.59 -2.30
N PRO A 190 -2.94 -18.39 -3.20
CA PRO A 190 -2.37 -17.09 -3.49
C PRO A 190 -3.38 -16.19 -4.22
N ILE A 191 -3.25 -14.89 -4.01
CA ILE A 191 -4.11 -13.87 -4.63
C ILE A 191 -3.23 -12.95 -5.51
N PRO A 192 -3.64 -12.64 -6.75
CA PRO A 192 -2.81 -11.89 -7.68
C PRO A 192 -2.40 -10.50 -7.17
N THR A 193 -3.34 -9.71 -6.65
CA THR A 193 -3.09 -8.32 -6.21
C THR A 193 -2.04 -8.22 -5.11
N PRO A 194 -2.18 -8.87 -3.93
CA PRO A 194 -1.16 -8.81 -2.89
C PRO A 194 0.16 -9.44 -3.35
N THR A 195 0.13 -10.47 -4.22
CA THR A 195 1.34 -11.05 -4.79
C THR A 195 2.10 -10.06 -5.65
N ALA A 196 1.42 -9.32 -6.53
CA ALA A 196 2.05 -8.30 -7.36
C ALA A 196 2.68 -7.18 -6.52
N LEU A 197 1.97 -6.70 -5.50
CA LEU A 197 2.49 -5.66 -4.59
C LEU A 197 3.69 -6.15 -3.78
N MET A 198 3.65 -7.38 -3.27
CA MET A 198 4.79 -8.01 -2.59
C MET A 198 6.00 -8.08 -3.51
N LEU A 199 5.86 -8.54 -4.73
CA LEU A 199 6.94 -8.62 -5.71
C LEU A 199 7.53 -7.24 -6.05
N LEU A 200 6.70 -6.20 -6.19
CA LEU A 200 7.16 -4.83 -6.37
C LEU A 200 7.99 -4.36 -5.17
N ALA A 201 7.57 -4.67 -3.94
CA ALA A 201 8.31 -4.32 -2.75
C ALA A 201 9.64 -5.11 -2.61
N LEU A 202 9.71 -6.35 -3.10
CA LEU A 202 10.90 -7.21 -3.09
C LEU A 202 11.81 -7.02 -4.30
N GLN A 203 11.55 -6.06 -5.20
CA GLN A 203 12.43 -5.81 -6.35
C GLN A 203 13.90 -5.61 -5.95
N GLY A 204 14.79 -6.27 -6.70
CA GLY A 204 16.23 -6.28 -6.42
C GLY A 204 16.69 -7.38 -5.42
N GLN A 205 15.77 -8.27 -5.02
CA GLN A 205 16.01 -9.41 -4.12
C GLN A 205 15.50 -10.72 -4.74
N ASN A 206 15.78 -10.90 -6.03
CA ASN A 206 15.13 -11.90 -6.88
C ASN A 206 15.71 -13.32 -6.75
N ASP A 207 16.76 -13.53 -5.97
CA ASP A 207 17.48 -14.81 -5.92
C ASP A 207 16.83 -15.82 -4.94
N GLU A 208 15.69 -15.50 -4.37
CA GLU A 208 14.99 -16.38 -3.44
C GLU A 208 13.97 -17.25 -4.18
N PRO A 209 13.95 -18.59 -3.93
CA PRO A 209 13.04 -19.53 -4.61
C PRO A 209 11.56 -19.13 -4.52
N GLY A 210 11.12 -18.64 -3.36
CA GLY A 210 9.74 -18.20 -3.15
C GLY A 210 9.35 -16.98 -4.02
N VAL A 211 10.28 -16.05 -4.23
CA VAL A 211 10.07 -14.89 -5.12
C VAL A 211 9.94 -15.36 -6.58
N THR A 212 10.81 -16.27 -7.01
CA THR A 212 10.74 -16.85 -8.35
C THR A 212 9.40 -17.59 -8.57
N ALA A 213 8.99 -18.44 -7.64
CA ALA A 213 7.71 -19.14 -7.70
C ALA A 213 6.51 -18.18 -7.74
N SER A 214 6.60 -17.04 -7.03
CA SER A 214 5.57 -15.99 -7.03
C SER A 214 5.45 -15.28 -8.39
N VAL A 215 6.58 -15.06 -9.07
CA VAL A 215 6.57 -14.54 -10.44
C VAL A 215 5.93 -15.52 -11.41
N GLU A 216 6.25 -16.81 -11.29
CA GLU A 216 5.63 -17.86 -12.13
C GLU A 216 4.13 -18.01 -11.87
N TYR A 217 3.69 -17.82 -10.61
CA TYR A 217 2.26 -17.78 -10.30
C TYR A 217 1.51 -16.67 -11.07
N LEU A 218 2.07 -15.46 -11.16
CA LEU A 218 1.41 -14.35 -11.87
C LEU A 218 1.45 -14.49 -13.41
N ARG A 219 2.27 -15.40 -13.95
CA ARG A 219 2.37 -15.65 -15.40
C ARG A 219 1.33 -16.65 -15.91
N ARG A 220 0.68 -17.37 -15.03
CA ARG A 220 -0.36 -18.36 -15.37
C ARG A 220 -1.71 -17.73 -15.62
#